data_3c1cd7686fe6c8302e541103bdbbbef8
#
_entry.id   3c1cd7686fe6c8302e541103bdbbbef8
#
_cell.length_a   1.000
_cell.length_b   1.000
_cell.length_c   1.000
_cell.angle_alpha   90.00
_cell.angle_beta   90.00
_cell.angle_gamma   90.00
#
_symmetry.space_group_name_H-M   'P 1'
#
loop_
_entity.id
_entity.type
_entity.pdbx_description
1 polymer ?
#
loop_
_entity_poly.entity_id
_entity_poly.type
_entity_poly.pdbx_seq_one_letter_code
_entity_poly.pdbx_strand_id
1 'polypeptide(L)'
;ILESIQKSNLIAGEHITLALDCAASEFYKDGKYHLSGEGRSLNSEEFADYLEDLVKNYPISSIEDGMDENDYSGWKILTEKIGSKCQLVGDDLFVTNKKIFEEGIEKGLGNAILIKFNQIGTITETIETINLANSNNYKSIISHRSGETEDTTISDLSVGLGAGQIKTGAPCRSDR
;
A
#
# COMPACT_ATOMS: atom_id res chain seq x y z
N ILE A 1 5.92 -7.76 -17.00
CA ILE A 1 4.74 -8.32 -16.29
C ILE A 1 3.57 -8.47 -17.26
N LEU A 2 3.10 -7.41 -17.94
CA LEU A 2 1.94 -7.49 -18.87
C LEU A 2 2.12 -8.53 -19.95
N GLU A 3 3.30 -8.62 -20.56
CA GLU A 3 3.63 -9.66 -21.54
C GLU A 3 3.54 -11.07 -20.93
N SER A 4 3.95 -11.25 -19.68
CA SER A 4 3.86 -12.55 -18.98
C SER A 4 2.40 -12.93 -18.70
N ILE A 5 1.57 -11.96 -18.30
CA ILE A 5 0.13 -12.17 -18.13
C ILE A 5 -0.50 -12.64 -19.44
N GLN A 6 -0.21 -11.95 -20.53
CA GLN A 6 -0.71 -12.31 -21.87
C GLN A 6 -0.24 -13.70 -22.31
N LYS A 7 1.04 -14.04 -22.11
CA LYS A 7 1.59 -15.38 -22.43
C LYS A 7 0.95 -16.50 -21.61
N SER A 8 0.37 -16.18 -20.46
CA SER A 8 -0.39 -17.12 -19.62
C SER A 8 -1.87 -17.24 -20.02
N ASN A 9 -2.27 -16.66 -21.15
CA ASN A 9 -3.66 -16.59 -21.62
C ASN A 9 -4.61 -15.87 -20.62
N LEU A 10 -4.08 -14.92 -19.88
CA LEU A 10 -4.84 -14.08 -18.94
C LEU A 10 -4.94 -12.65 -19.48
N ILE A 11 -5.97 -11.95 -19.07
CA ILE A 11 -6.24 -10.55 -19.45
C ILE A 11 -5.85 -9.65 -18.28
N ALA A 12 -4.86 -8.76 -18.53
CA ALA A 12 -4.47 -7.76 -17.56
C ALA A 12 -5.59 -6.73 -17.35
N GLY A 13 -5.88 -6.42 -16.09
CA GLY A 13 -6.97 -5.54 -15.71
C GLY A 13 -8.32 -6.24 -15.49
N GLU A 14 -8.47 -7.49 -15.96
CA GLU A 14 -9.66 -8.31 -15.79
C GLU A 14 -9.40 -9.53 -14.89
N HIS A 15 -8.44 -10.37 -15.28
CA HIS A 15 -8.07 -11.55 -14.50
C HIS A 15 -6.98 -11.25 -13.47
N ILE A 16 -6.06 -10.37 -13.82
CA ILE A 16 -4.94 -9.95 -12.97
C ILE A 16 -4.77 -8.43 -13.09
N THR A 17 -4.67 -7.76 -11.94
CA THR A 17 -4.27 -6.36 -11.84
C THR A 17 -2.86 -6.25 -11.27
N LEU A 18 -2.27 -5.06 -11.40
CA LEU A 18 -0.97 -4.75 -10.82
C LEU A 18 -1.16 -4.02 -9.49
N ALA A 19 -0.28 -4.30 -8.55
CA ALA A 19 -0.11 -3.52 -7.34
C ALA A 19 1.35 -3.05 -7.26
N LEU A 20 1.54 -1.78 -6.96
CA LEU A 20 2.86 -1.18 -6.78
C LEU A 20 3.11 -0.99 -5.28
N ASP A 21 4.34 -1.22 -4.86
CA ASP A 21 4.90 -0.73 -3.61
C ASP A 21 6.00 0.26 -4.00
N CYS A 22 5.72 1.54 -3.86
CA CYS A 22 6.64 2.59 -4.29
C CYS A 22 7.76 2.81 -3.30
N ALA A 23 7.51 2.56 -2.01
CA ALA A 23 8.43 2.87 -0.92
C ALA A 23 9.02 4.28 -1.07
N ALA A 24 8.16 5.28 -1.29
CA ALA A 24 8.57 6.59 -1.79
C ALA A 24 9.47 7.38 -0.83
N SER A 25 9.45 7.05 0.45
CA SER A 25 10.37 7.61 1.46
C SER A 25 11.84 7.34 1.15
N GLU A 26 12.16 6.23 0.44
CA GLU A 26 13.53 5.86 0.08
C GLU A 26 14.19 6.84 -0.92
N PHE A 27 13.39 7.56 -1.69
CA PHE A 27 13.89 8.52 -2.70
C PHE A 27 13.33 9.94 -2.51
N TYR A 28 12.70 10.22 -1.37
CA TYR A 28 12.27 11.56 -0.99
C TYR A 28 13.38 12.28 -0.21
N LYS A 29 13.79 13.42 -0.72
CA LYS A 29 14.83 14.24 -0.10
C LYS A 29 14.64 15.71 -0.46
N ASP A 30 14.88 16.59 0.52
CA ASP A 30 14.82 18.05 0.33
C ASP A 30 13.50 18.53 -0.31
N GLY A 31 12.37 17.89 0.07
CA GLY A 31 11.03 18.21 -0.43
C GLY A 31 10.75 17.72 -1.85
N LYS A 32 11.54 16.77 -2.38
CA LYS A 32 11.38 16.23 -3.75
C LYS A 32 11.58 14.72 -3.81
N TYR A 33 10.91 14.10 -4.75
CA TYR A 33 11.05 12.71 -5.15
C TYR A 33 12.08 12.59 -6.27
N HIS A 34 13.19 11.91 -6.00
CA HIS A 34 14.32 11.78 -6.92
C HIS A 34 14.27 10.47 -7.70
N LEU A 35 13.70 10.50 -8.90
CA LEU A 35 13.66 9.37 -9.82
C LEU A 35 14.98 9.24 -10.56
N SER A 36 16.02 8.73 -9.88
CA SER A 36 17.40 8.70 -10.38
C SER A 36 17.53 7.96 -11.71
N GLY A 37 16.77 6.87 -11.90
CA GLY A 37 16.77 6.11 -13.16
C GLY A 37 16.22 6.87 -14.36
N GLU A 38 15.42 7.91 -14.13
CA GLU A 38 14.84 8.77 -15.16
C GLU A 38 15.53 10.16 -15.22
N GLY A 39 16.45 10.44 -14.30
CA GLY A 39 17.10 11.74 -14.18
C GLY A 39 16.14 12.89 -13.82
N ARG A 40 15.06 12.60 -13.10
CA ARG A 40 13.99 13.55 -12.73
C ARG A 40 13.93 13.78 -11.22
N SER A 41 13.55 15.00 -10.84
CA SER A 41 13.23 15.35 -9.45
C SER A 41 11.90 16.09 -9.46
N LEU A 42 10.92 15.52 -8.76
CA LEU A 42 9.52 15.95 -8.78
C LEU A 42 9.12 16.47 -7.39
N ASN A 43 8.32 17.53 -7.34
CA ASN A 43 7.63 17.90 -6.11
C ASN A 43 6.44 16.96 -5.87
N SER A 44 5.73 17.13 -4.73
CA SER A 44 4.62 16.24 -4.33
C SER A 44 3.48 16.21 -5.36
N GLU A 45 3.13 17.34 -5.96
CA GLU A 45 2.07 17.42 -6.97
C GLU A 45 2.51 16.75 -8.28
N GLU A 46 3.71 17.04 -8.75
CA GLU A 46 4.28 16.43 -9.96
C GLU A 46 4.43 14.89 -9.81
N PHE A 47 4.77 14.43 -8.60
CA PHE A 47 4.87 12.99 -8.36
C PHE A 47 3.50 12.33 -8.27
N ALA A 48 2.50 13.00 -7.69
CA ALA A 48 1.10 12.53 -7.72
C ALA A 48 0.58 12.44 -9.17
N ASP A 49 0.90 13.43 -10.04
CA ASP A 49 0.57 13.38 -11.46
C ASP A 49 1.25 12.19 -12.17
N TYR A 50 2.51 11.94 -11.85
CA TYR A 50 3.24 10.79 -12.39
C TYR A 50 2.56 9.45 -12.01
N LEU A 51 2.14 9.29 -10.74
CA LEU A 51 1.42 8.09 -10.30
C LEU A 51 0.02 8.00 -10.92
N GLU A 52 -0.67 9.13 -11.07
CA GLU A 52 -1.97 9.17 -11.77
C GLU A 52 -1.83 8.70 -13.23
N ASP A 53 -0.80 9.15 -13.93
CA ASP A 53 -0.53 8.73 -15.30
C ASP A 53 -0.21 7.23 -15.39
N LEU A 54 0.50 6.66 -14.42
CA LEU A 54 0.71 5.22 -14.36
C LEU A 54 -0.62 4.46 -14.20
N VAL A 55 -1.49 4.90 -13.30
CA VAL A 55 -2.82 4.28 -13.08
C VAL A 55 -3.72 4.40 -14.31
N LYS A 56 -3.62 5.51 -15.08
CA LYS A 56 -4.37 5.68 -16.32
C LYS A 56 -3.92 4.75 -17.44
N ASN A 57 -2.60 4.49 -17.53
CA ASN A 57 -2.01 3.77 -18.65
C ASN A 57 -1.81 2.26 -18.39
N TYR A 58 -1.86 1.83 -17.15
CA TYR A 58 -1.62 0.45 -16.74
C TYR A 58 -2.73 -0.05 -15.81
N PRO A 59 -3.01 -1.35 -15.76
CA PRO A 59 -4.05 -1.93 -14.92
C PRO A 59 -3.61 -2.01 -13.45
N ILE A 60 -3.26 -0.86 -12.87
CA ILE A 60 -2.82 -0.73 -11.49
C ILE A 60 -4.05 -0.48 -10.62
N SER A 61 -4.29 -1.38 -9.67
CA SER A 61 -5.43 -1.31 -8.73
C SER A 61 -5.04 -0.88 -7.33
N SER A 62 -3.74 -0.91 -7.01
CA SER A 62 -3.24 -0.56 -5.68
C SER A 62 -1.85 0.07 -5.76
N ILE A 63 -1.61 1.08 -4.94
CA ILE A 63 -0.31 1.71 -4.71
C ILE A 63 -0.06 1.77 -3.21
N GLU A 64 1.03 1.15 -2.76
CA GLU A 64 1.52 1.18 -1.39
C GLU A 64 2.64 2.23 -1.29
N ASP A 65 2.61 3.02 -0.21
CA ASP A 65 3.57 4.08 0.09
C ASP A 65 3.93 4.96 -1.12
N GLY A 66 2.86 5.45 -1.77
CA GLY A 66 2.96 6.29 -2.96
C GLY A 66 3.57 7.68 -2.69
N MET A 67 3.67 8.09 -1.43
CA MET A 67 4.30 9.32 -0.98
C MET A 67 5.18 9.04 0.23
N ASP A 68 6.08 9.98 0.57
CA ASP A 68 6.88 9.94 1.81
C ASP A 68 5.97 9.93 3.03
N GLU A 69 6.35 9.20 4.06
CA GLU A 69 5.60 9.01 5.31
C GLU A 69 5.28 10.32 6.04
N ASN A 70 6.05 11.39 5.79
CA ASN A 70 5.85 12.72 6.38
C ASN A 70 5.24 13.73 5.41
N ASP A 71 5.09 13.38 4.12
CA ASP A 71 4.49 14.26 3.11
C ASP A 71 2.96 14.15 3.10
N TYR A 72 2.32 14.57 4.17
CA TYR A 72 0.86 14.53 4.32
C TYR A 72 0.13 15.35 3.26
N SER A 73 0.74 16.42 2.76
CA SER A 73 0.19 17.21 1.67
C SER A 73 0.18 16.44 0.36
N GLY A 74 1.27 15.75 0.05
CA GLY A 74 1.37 14.86 -1.12
C GLY A 74 0.38 13.69 -1.02
N TRP A 75 0.27 13.05 0.14
CA TRP A 75 -0.71 11.99 0.37
C TRP A 75 -2.14 12.46 0.13
N LYS A 76 -2.50 13.65 0.61
CA LYS A 76 -3.82 14.22 0.38
C LYS A 76 -4.09 14.48 -1.09
N ILE A 77 -3.14 15.11 -1.79
CA ILE A 77 -3.23 15.35 -3.25
C ILE A 77 -3.42 14.02 -4.00
N LEU A 78 -2.59 13.02 -3.70
CA LEU A 78 -2.68 11.70 -4.33
C LEU A 78 -4.05 11.05 -4.07
N THR A 79 -4.54 11.12 -2.82
CA THR A 79 -5.83 10.55 -2.44
C THR A 79 -6.99 11.20 -3.20
N GLU A 80 -6.97 12.53 -3.31
CA GLU A 80 -7.99 13.28 -4.05
C GLU A 80 -7.95 12.97 -5.55
N LYS A 81 -6.76 12.79 -6.15
CA LYS A 81 -6.60 12.50 -7.58
C LYS A 81 -7.07 11.10 -7.97
N ILE A 82 -6.65 10.07 -7.25
CA ILE A 82 -6.83 8.68 -7.69
C ILE A 82 -7.48 7.74 -6.67
N GLY A 83 -7.73 8.18 -5.44
CA GLY A 83 -8.27 7.32 -4.37
C GLY A 83 -9.64 6.71 -4.67
N SER A 84 -10.43 7.30 -5.58
CA SER A 84 -11.71 6.72 -6.04
C SER A 84 -11.55 5.57 -7.04
N LYS A 85 -10.35 5.38 -7.61
CA LYS A 85 -10.07 4.40 -8.68
C LYS A 85 -8.97 3.41 -8.29
N CYS A 86 -8.13 3.77 -7.33
CA CYS A 86 -6.97 3.02 -6.92
C CYS A 86 -6.94 2.89 -5.41
N GLN A 87 -6.60 1.71 -4.91
CA GLN A 87 -6.33 1.52 -3.48
C GLN A 87 -5.00 2.17 -3.12
N LEU A 88 -5.01 3.06 -2.15
CA LEU A 88 -3.83 3.78 -1.66
C LEU A 88 -3.53 3.30 -0.24
N VAL A 89 -2.46 2.53 -0.13
CA VAL A 89 -2.10 1.80 1.10
C VAL A 89 -0.99 2.53 1.83
N GLY A 90 -1.21 2.86 3.10
CA GLY A 90 -0.15 3.33 3.98
C GLY A 90 0.48 2.17 4.73
N ASP A 91 1.77 1.92 4.51
CA ASP A 91 2.63 1.07 5.31
C ASP A 91 3.44 1.93 6.28
N ASP A 92 4.50 2.58 5.83
CA ASP A 92 5.33 3.46 6.65
C ASP A 92 4.56 4.70 7.13
N LEU A 93 3.56 5.15 6.36
CA LEU A 93 2.67 6.22 6.75
C LEU A 93 1.94 5.94 8.07
N PHE A 94 1.51 4.70 8.33
CA PHE A 94 0.65 4.36 9.47
C PHE A 94 1.30 3.41 10.47
N VAL A 95 2.31 2.66 10.06
CA VAL A 95 3.08 1.69 10.87
C VAL A 95 2.22 0.78 11.75
N THR A 96 1.02 0.41 11.29
CA THR A 96 -0.01 -0.35 12.03
C THR A 96 -0.41 0.34 13.36
N ASN A 97 -0.08 1.62 13.54
CA ASN A 97 -0.33 2.36 14.77
C ASN A 97 -1.70 3.05 14.72
N LYS A 98 -2.61 2.63 15.63
CA LYS A 98 -3.98 3.13 15.70
C LYS A 98 -4.07 4.67 15.78
N LYS A 99 -3.21 5.32 16.58
CA LYS A 99 -3.24 6.79 16.76
C LYS A 99 -2.81 7.53 15.51
N ILE A 100 -1.70 7.09 14.90
CA ILE A 100 -1.21 7.67 13.64
C ILE A 100 -2.25 7.46 12.53
N PHE A 101 -2.85 6.28 12.49
CA PHE A 101 -3.88 5.95 11.51
C PHE A 101 -5.15 6.81 11.70
N GLU A 102 -5.59 7.03 12.94
CA GLU A 102 -6.73 7.91 13.25
C GLU A 102 -6.50 9.33 12.74
N GLU A 103 -5.30 9.90 12.99
CA GLU A 103 -4.92 11.21 12.42
C GLU A 103 -4.90 11.20 10.89
N GLY A 104 -4.44 10.11 10.27
CA GLY A 104 -4.43 9.97 8.82
C GLY A 104 -5.85 9.92 8.23
N ILE A 105 -6.77 9.23 8.88
CA ILE A 105 -8.19 9.20 8.50
C ILE A 105 -8.79 10.61 8.57
N GLU A 106 -8.57 11.34 9.67
CA GLU A 106 -9.07 12.72 9.83
C GLU A 106 -8.55 13.65 8.73
N LYS A 107 -7.32 13.44 8.28
CA LYS A 107 -6.67 14.22 7.21
C LYS A 107 -7.04 13.75 5.81
N GLY A 108 -7.69 12.59 5.65
CA GLY A 108 -8.06 12.00 4.37
C GLY A 108 -6.87 11.45 3.60
N LEU A 109 -5.95 10.78 4.28
CA LEU A 109 -4.72 10.21 3.69
C LEU A 109 -4.90 8.74 3.34
N GLY A 110 -4.81 8.40 2.06
CA GLY A 110 -5.02 7.04 1.57
C GLY A 110 -6.46 6.54 1.71
N ASN A 111 -6.66 5.24 1.51
CA ASN A 111 -7.94 4.55 1.69
C ASN A 111 -7.77 3.09 2.15
N ALA A 112 -6.52 2.70 2.45
CA ALA A 112 -6.18 1.38 2.96
C ALA A 112 -4.95 1.46 3.88
N ILE A 113 -4.80 0.48 4.75
CA ILE A 113 -3.67 0.34 5.67
C ILE A 113 -3.04 -1.04 5.52
N LEU A 114 -1.70 -1.08 5.53
CA LEU A 114 -0.95 -2.32 5.68
C LEU A 114 -0.86 -2.70 7.16
N ILE A 115 -1.17 -3.93 7.46
CA ILE A 115 -1.21 -4.46 8.84
C ILE A 115 -0.06 -5.42 9.06
N LYS A 116 0.85 -5.06 9.94
CA LYS A 116 1.99 -5.86 10.40
C LYS A 116 1.92 -6.03 11.91
N PHE A 117 1.35 -7.14 12.40
CA PHE A 117 1.10 -7.34 13.84
C PHE A 117 2.38 -7.25 14.69
N ASN A 118 3.54 -7.62 14.13
CA ASN A 118 4.81 -7.52 14.82
C ASN A 118 5.46 -6.12 14.75
N GLN A 119 4.85 -5.17 14.04
CA GLN A 119 5.27 -3.76 14.00
C GLN A 119 4.65 -3.00 15.18
N ILE A 120 3.37 -3.18 15.44
CA ILE A 120 2.69 -2.62 16.62
C ILE A 120 2.97 -3.44 17.88
N GLY A 121 3.12 -4.77 17.77
CA GLY A 121 3.66 -5.64 18.80
C GLY A 121 2.65 -6.52 19.53
N THR A 122 1.35 -6.26 19.46
CA THR A 122 0.31 -7.11 20.06
C THR A 122 -0.84 -7.38 19.09
N ILE A 123 -1.45 -8.56 19.21
CA ILE A 123 -2.64 -8.92 18.43
C ILE A 123 -3.83 -8.02 18.80
N THR A 124 -3.95 -7.62 20.05
CA THR A 124 -5.01 -6.73 20.50
C THR A 124 -4.97 -5.38 19.78
N GLU A 125 -3.83 -4.70 19.76
CA GLU A 125 -3.65 -3.43 19.07
C GLU A 125 -3.84 -3.58 17.56
N THR A 126 -3.40 -4.71 16.99
CA THR A 126 -3.63 -5.06 15.59
C THR A 126 -5.13 -5.13 15.27
N ILE A 127 -5.91 -5.86 16.09
CA ILE A 127 -7.36 -5.99 15.93
C ILE A 127 -8.04 -4.62 16.08
N GLU A 128 -7.62 -3.80 17.03
CA GLU A 128 -8.17 -2.46 17.23
C GLU A 128 -7.93 -1.57 16.00
N THR A 129 -6.76 -1.67 15.39
CA THR A 129 -6.42 -0.91 14.17
C THR A 129 -7.25 -1.38 12.97
N ILE A 130 -7.45 -2.68 12.81
CA ILE A 130 -8.32 -3.24 11.76
C ILE A 130 -9.78 -2.81 11.97
N ASN A 131 -10.28 -2.83 13.20
CA ASN A 131 -11.62 -2.37 13.51
C ASN A 131 -11.81 -0.88 13.22
N LEU A 132 -10.80 -0.06 13.50
CA LEU A 132 -10.79 1.36 13.14
C LEU A 132 -10.87 1.54 11.61
N ALA A 133 -10.09 0.77 10.84
CA ALA A 133 -10.13 0.78 9.38
C ALA A 133 -11.54 0.45 8.86
N ASN A 134 -12.11 -0.65 9.31
CA ASN A 134 -13.44 -1.10 8.91
C ASN A 134 -14.53 -0.06 9.24
N SER A 135 -14.44 0.59 10.41
CA SER A 135 -15.42 1.60 10.83
C SER A 135 -15.34 2.90 10.01
N ASN A 136 -14.24 3.13 9.29
CA ASN A 136 -14.01 4.31 8.48
C ASN A 136 -13.92 4.03 6.97
N ASN A 137 -14.38 2.85 6.52
CA ASN A 137 -14.34 2.41 5.12
C ASN A 137 -12.93 2.30 4.50
N TYR A 138 -11.89 2.17 5.34
CA TYR A 138 -10.56 1.81 4.88
C TYR A 138 -10.43 0.30 4.73
N LYS A 139 -9.66 -0.14 3.73
CA LYS A 139 -9.31 -1.55 3.57
C LYS A 139 -8.10 -1.90 4.42
N SER A 140 -8.01 -3.18 4.82
CA SER A 140 -6.85 -3.71 5.54
C SER A 140 -6.18 -4.78 4.71
N ILE A 141 -4.85 -4.75 4.61
CA ILE A 141 -4.04 -5.78 3.98
C ILE A 141 -3.15 -6.40 5.05
N ILE A 142 -3.35 -7.66 5.38
CA ILE A 142 -2.47 -8.35 6.33
C ILE A 142 -1.16 -8.67 5.63
N SER A 143 -0.02 -8.29 6.23
CA SER A 143 1.27 -8.37 5.57
C SER A 143 2.28 -9.16 6.37
N HIS A 144 3.11 -9.90 5.63
CA HIS A 144 4.36 -10.44 6.13
C HIS A 144 5.43 -9.34 6.30
N ARG A 145 6.60 -9.73 6.80
CA ARG A 145 7.84 -8.95 6.75
C ARG A 145 8.85 -9.67 5.84
N SER A 146 9.83 -8.95 5.30
CA SER A 146 10.87 -9.54 4.44
C SER A 146 11.69 -10.65 5.11
N GLY A 147 11.84 -10.59 6.43
CA GLY A 147 12.53 -11.59 7.26
C GLY A 147 11.63 -12.66 7.87
N GLU A 148 10.46 -12.90 7.31
CA GLU A 148 9.50 -13.89 7.82
C GLU A 148 10.03 -15.33 7.77
N THR A 149 9.43 -16.17 8.65
CA THR A 149 9.62 -17.62 8.73
C THR A 149 8.44 -18.36 8.08
N GLU A 150 8.37 -19.67 8.26
CA GLU A 150 7.23 -20.50 7.81
C GLU A 150 5.98 -20.38 8.71
N ASP A 151 5.95 -19.42 9.65
CA ASP A 151 4.79 -19.18 10.51
C ASP A 151 3.58 -18.73 9.70
N THR A 152 2.41 -19.28 10.02
CA THR A 152 1.15 -19.08 9.28
C THR A 152 0.18 -18.12 9.94
N THR A 153 0.53 -17.48 11.04
CA THR A 153 -0.34 -16.61 11.84
C THR A 153 -1.01 -15.52 10.99
N ILE A 154 -0.30 -14.93 10.02
CA ILE A 154 -0.87 -13.90 9.13
C ILE A 154 -2.01 -14.44 8.27
N SER A 155 -1.97 -15.71 7.87
CA SER A 155 -3.04 -16.34 7.08
C SER A 155 -4.30 -16.51 7.94
N ASP A 156 -4.15 -16.97 9.18
CA ASP A 156 -5.25 -17.14 10.12
C ASP A 156 -5.88 -15.79 10.48
N LEU A 157 -5.05 -14.76 10.71
CA LEU A 157 -5.51 -13.38 10.96
C LEU A 157 -6.27 -12.81 9.76
N SER A 158 -5.76 -13.00 8.54
CA SER A 158 -6.38 -12.49 7.32
C SER A 158 -7.80 -13.04 7.14
N VAL A 159 -7.99 -14.34 7.36
CA VAL A 159 -9.28 -15.00 7.25
C VAL A 159 -10.16 -14.72 8.48
N GLY A 160 -9.59 -14.89 9.67
CA GLY A 160 -10.33 -14.78 10.93
C GLY A 160 -10.87 -13.37 11.20
N LEU A 161 -10.19 -12.34 10.73
CA LEU A 161 -10.61 -10.93 10.87
C LEU A 161 -11.33 -10.38 9.63
N GLY A 162 -11.51 -11.22 8.59
CA GLY A 162 -12.19 -10.81 7.36
C GLY A 162 -11.50 -9.67 6.62
N ALA A 163 -10.15 -9.59 6.68
CA ALA A 163 -9.40 -8.51 6.04
C ALA A 163 -9.54 -8.51 4.51
N GLY A 164 -9.77 -9.67 3.91
CA GLY A 164 -10.02 -9.81 2.47
C GLY A 164 -8.79 -9.72 1.59
N GLN A 165 -7.65 -9.30 2.15
CA GLN A 165 -6.39 -9.13 1.42
C GLN A 165 -5.20 -9.59 2.26
N ILE A 166 -4.19 -10.16 1.60
CA ILE A 166 -2.93 -10.56 2.21
C ILE A 166 -1.76 -10.26 1.27
N LYS A 167 -0.67 -9.71 1.83
CA LYS A 167 0.64 -9.54 1.17
C LYS A 167 1.59 -10.53 1.84
N THR A 168 1.93 -11.64 1.17
CA THR A 168 2.61 -12.77 1.83
C THR A 168 3.88 -13.24 1.12
N GLY A 169 4.36 -12.51 0.13
CA GLY A 169 5.61 -12.78 -0.58
C GLY A 169 5.46 -13.36 -1.97
N ALA A 170 6.59 -13.47 -2.67
CA ALA A 170 6.61 -13.95 -4.03
C ALA A 170 6.30 -15.46 -4.13
N PRO A 171 5.60 -15.92 -5.20
CA PRO A 171 5.26 -17.34 -5.38
C PRO A 171 6.48 -18.29 -5.49
N CYS A 172 7.66 -17.74 -5.74
CA CYS A 172 8.91 -18.52 -5.79
C CYS A 172 9.48 -18.89 -4.41
N ARG A 173 8.93 -18.37 -3.33
CA ARG A 173 9.37 -18.67 -1.96
C ARG A 173 8.64 -19.92 -1.45
N SER A 174 9.39 -20.85 -0.86
CA SER A 174 8.83 -22.09 -0.30
C SER A 174 8.06 -21.91 0.99
N ASP A 175 8.24 -20.80 1.65
CA ASP A 175 7.64 -20.43 2.93
C ASP A 175 6.33 -19.60 2.78
N ARG A 176 5.76 -19.54 1.55
CA ARG A 176 4.55 -18.75 1.24
C ARG A 176 3.46 -19.57 0.57
#